data_9bb4ff5433408cccb3f18cac007e527d
#
_entry.id   9bb4ff5433408cccb3f18cac007e527d
#
_cell.length_a   1.000
_cell.length_b   1.000
_cell.length_c   1.000
_cell.angle_alpha   90.00
_cell.angle_beta   90.00
_cell.angle_gamma   90.00
#
_symmetry.space_group_name_H-M   'P 1'
#
loop_
_entity.id
_entity.type
_entity.pdbx_description
1 polymer ?
#
loop_
_entity_poly.entity_id
_entity_poly.type
_entity_poly.pdbx_seq_one_letter_code
_entity_poly.pdbx_strand_id
1 'polypeptide(L)' 'MSMLIQRTDQEILMSFVASCIEDVADKLNLDYAEVYERMKVVGMIENYIIPHYDVLHTESRENVTAGMIDTLKRWEVQK' A
#
# COMPACT_ATOMS: atom_id res chain seq x y z
N MET A 1 14.72 -15.51 20.15
CA MET A 1 14.76 -14.99 19.95
C MET A 1 14.81 -14.54 19.30
N SER A 2 14.85 -14.47 18.91
CA SER A 2 15.03 -13.87 18.29
C SER A 2 15.14 -13.19 18.10
N MET A 3 15.12 -12.89 18.23
CA MET A 3 15.34 -12.04 18.22
C MET A 3 15.70 -11.37 17.96
N LEU A 4 15.58 -11.61 18.15
CA LEU A 4 16.50 -10.78 18.01
C LEU A 4 16.46 -9.94 16.93
N ILE A 5 16.40 -10.29 15.86
CA ILE A 5 16.35 -9.46 14.75
C ILE A 5 14.98 -9.37 14.32
N GLN A 6 14.13 -9.20 15.22
CA GLN A 6 12.75 -9.02 14.91
C GLN A 6 12.52 -7.62 14.44
N ARG A 7 11.87 -7.46 13.31
CA ARG A 7 11.48 -6.14 12.81
C ARG A 7 10.36 -5.62 13.70
N THR A 8 10.36 -4.31 13.92
CA THR A 8 9.27 -3.71 14.67
C THR A 8 8.00 -3.77 13.84
N ASP A 9 6.88 -3.66 14.52
CA ASP A 9 5.58 -3.63 13.83
C ASP A 9 5.55 -2.51 12.79
N GLN A 10 6.14 -1.38 13.12
CA GLN A 10 6.17 -0.25 12.20
C GLN A 10 6.99 -0.56 10.97
N GLU A 11 8.11 -1.24 11.13
CA GLU A 11 8.95 -1.61 10.00
C GLU A 11 8.23 -2.58 9.07
N ILE A 12 7.54 -3.54 9.66
CA ILE A 12 6.77 -4.50 8.87
C ILE A 12 5.68 -3.78 8.10
N LEU A 13 5.00 -2.87 8.77
CA LEU A 13 3.93 -2.10 8.15
C LEU A 13 4.44 -1.25 7.00
N MET A 14 5.56 -0.56 7.21
CA MET A 14 6.12 0.28 6.17
C MET A 14 6.61 -0.52 4.99
N SER A 15 7.15 -1.71 5.23
CA SER A 15 7.55 -2.61 4.15
C SER A 15 6.34 -3.02 3.32
N PHE A 16 5.23 -3.29 3.99
CA PHE A 16 4.02 -3.66 3.29
C PHE A 16 3.51 -2.51 2.44
N VAL A 17 3.52 -1.29 2.99
CA VAL A 17 3.10 -0.10 2.24
C VAL A 17 3.96 0.07 1.00
N ALA A 18 5.26 -0.06 1.15
CA ALA A 18 6.18 0.08 0.02
C ALA A 18 5.90 -0.96 -1.05
N SER A 19 5.64 -2.21 -0.64
CA SER A 19 5.30 -3.26 -1.59
C SER A 19 4.03 -2.94 -2.36
N CYS A 20 3.04 -2.41 -1.67
CA CYS A 20 1.78 -2.05 -2.32
C CYS A 20 1.99 -0.98 -3.37
N ILE A 21 2.79 0.02 -3.05
CA ILE A 21 3.07 1.10 -4.00
C ILE A 21 3.83 0.56 -5.20
N GLU A 22 4.81 -0.31 -4.95
CA GLU A 22 5.57 -0.92 -6.02
C GLU A 22 4.68 -1.71 -6.96
N ASP A 23 3.79 -2.51 -6.40
CA ASP A 23 2.92 -3.35 -7.21
C ASP A 23 1.96 -2.52 -8.06
N VAL A 24 1.43 -1.44 -7.49
CA VAL A 24 0.55 -0.55 -8.23
C VAL A 24 1.34 0.15 -9.34
N ALA A 25 2.54 0.60 -9.03
CA ALA A 25 3.38 1.28 -10.02
C ALA A 25 3.68 0.35 -11.19
N ASP A 26 4.02 -0.89 -10.89
CA ASP A 26 4.29 -1.88 -11.93
C ASP A 26 3.06 -2.11 -12.80
N LYS A 27 1.91 -2.27 -12.16
CA LYS A 27 0.68 -2.58 -12.88
C LYS A 27 0.25 -1.42 -13.77
N LEU A 28 0.44 -0.19 -13.29
CA LEU A 28 0.04 0.99 -14.04
C LEU A 28 1.15 1.51 -14.94
N ASN A 29 2.33 0.90 -14.85
CA ASN A 29 3.49 1.33 -15.63
C ASN A 29 3.86 2.78 -15.31
N LEU A 30 3.90 3.09 -14.03
CA LEU A 30 4.25 4.41 -13.53
C LEU A 30 5.43 4.31 -12.59
N ASP A 31 6.05 5.45 -12.32
CA ASP A 31 7.13 5.51 -11.33
C ASP A 31 6.58 5.35 -9.93
N TYR A 32 7.38 4.70 -9.08
CA TYR A 32 7.03 4.55 -7.67
C TYR A 32 6.69 5.90 -7.04
N ALA A 33 7.53 6.91 -7.30
CA ALA A 33 7.33 8.21 -6.68
C ALA A 33 6.00 8.84 -7.08
N GLU A 34 5.60 8.63 -8.32
CA GLU A 34 4.34 9.17 -8.79
C GLU A 34 3.15 8.53 -8.08
N VAL A 35 3.20 7.21 -7.96
CA VAL A 35 2.12 6.49 -7.27
C VAL A 35 2.06 6.87 -5.80
N TYR A 36 3.24 6.96 -5.17
CA TYR A 36 3.33 7.37 -3.78
C TYR A 36 2.67 8.73 -3.57
N GLU A 37 2.98 9.67 -4.43
CA GLU A 37 2.45 11.01 -4.31
C GLU A 37 0.94 11.04 -4.48
N ARG A 38 0.43 10.29 -5.45
CA ARG A 38 -1.01 10.21 -5.67
C ARG A 38 -1.74 9.64 -4.47
N MET A 39 -1.20 8.57 -3.90
CA MET A 39 -1.79 7.96 -2.71
C MET A 39 -1.74 8.90 -1.53
N LYS A 40 -0.64 9.63 -1.39
CA LYS A 40 -0.45 10.54 -0.28
C LYS A 40 -1.47 11.67 -0.35
N VAL A 41 -1.67 12.23 -1.53
CA VAL A 41 -2.57 13.37 -1.71
C VAL A 41 -4.00 13.03 -1.28
N VAL A 42 -4.45 11.81 -1.58
CA VAL A 42 -5.82 11.43 -1.20
C VAL A 42 -5.88 10.80 0.19
N GLY A 43 -4.74 10.68 0.87
CA GLY A 43 -4.70 10.13 2.21
C GLY A 43 -4.86 8.62 2.26
N MET A 44 -4.60 7.94 1.17
CA MET A 44 -4.86 6.52 1.07
C MET A 44 -3.94 5.68 1.94
N ILE A 45 -2.69 6.12 2.11
CA ILE A 45 -1.75 5.36 2.91
C ILE A 45 -2.22 5.30 4.36
N GLU A 46 -2.58 6.43 4.92
CA GLU A 46 -2.95 6.51 6.33
C GLU A 46 -4.38 6.08 6.61
N ASN A 47 -5.26 6.23 5.63
CA ASN A 47 -6.68 5.98 5.88
C ASN A 47 -7.20 4.70 5.25
N TYR A 48 -6.41 4.07 4.40
CA TYR A 48 -6.82 2.81 3.80
C TYR A 48 -5.81 1.70 4.04
N ILE A 49 -4.55 1.89 3.65
CA ILE A 49 -3.58 0.81 3.70
C ILE A 49 -3.24 0.43 5.13
N ILE A 50 -2.86 1.41 5.94
CA ILE A 50 -2.42 1.13 7.30
C ILE A 50 -3.55 0.54 8.16
N PRO A 51 -4.76 1.14 8.17
CA PRO A 51 -5.82 0.60 9.01
C PRO A 51 -6.26 -0.81 8.60
N HIS A 52 -6.08 -1.18 7.34
CA HIS A 52 -6.54 -2.47 6.85
C HIS A 52 -5.43 -3.47 6.66
N TYR A 53 -4.27 -3.21 7.24
CA TYR A 53 -3.13 -4.09 7.08
C TYR A 53 -3.47 -5.53 7.44
N ASP A 54 -4.19 -5.73 8.55
CA ASP A 54 -4.52 -7.07 9.03
C ASP A 54 -5.25 -7.90 7.99
N VAL A 55 -6.10 -7.26 7.23
CA VAL A 55 -6.87 -7.95 6.20
C VAL A 55 -6.06 -8.06 4.91
N LEU A 56 -5.45 -6.94 4.52
CA LEU A 56 -4.77 -6.88 3.23
C LEU A 56 -3.59 -7.83 3.12
N HIS A 57 -2.82 -7.97 4.21
CA HIS A 57 -1.61 -8.78 4.12
C HIS A 57 -1.88 -10.28 4.01
N THR A 58 -3.13 -10.70 4.22
CA THR A 58 -3.49 -12.10 4.08
C THR A 58 -4.04 -12.45 2.71
N GLU A 59 -4.22 -11.46 1.86
CA GLU A 59 -4.77 -11.70 0.52
C GLU A 59 -3.65 -11.80 -0.50
N SER A 60 -3.98 -12.32 -1.68
CA SER A 60 -2.98 -12.44 -2.72
C SER A 60 -2.56 -11.05 -3.19
N ARG A 61 -1.32 -10.95 -3.66
CA ARG A 61 -0.81 -9.68 -4.14
C ARG A 61 -1.64 -9.14 -5.30
N GLU A 62 -2.10 -10.04 -6.16
CA GLU A 62 -2.92 -9.64 -7.28
C GLU A 62 -4.21 -8.97 -6.83
N ASN A 63 -4.88 -9.60 -5.86
CA ASN A 63 -6.13 -9.04 -5.35
C ASN A 63 -5.89 -7.71 -4.65
N VAL A 64 -4.84 -7.63 -3.86
CA VAL A 64 -4.51 -6.41 -3.14
C VAL A 64 -4.21 -5.29 -4.13
N THR A 65 -3.40 -5.57 -5.15
CA THR A 65 -3.04 -4.57 -6.14
C THR A 65 -4.26 -4.05 -6.88
N ALA A 66 -5.12 -4.95 -7.32
CA ALA A 66 -6.34 -4.56 -8.02
C ALA A 66 -7.22 -3.68 -7.14
N GLY A 67 -7.37 -4.06 -5.88
CA GLY A 67 -8.16 -3.28 -4.95
C GLY A 67 -7.55 -1.92 -4.66
N MET A 68 -6.23 -1.86 -4.58
CA MET A 68 -5.52 -0.60 -4.37
C MET A 68 -5.76 0.36 -5.53
N ILE A 69 -5.65 -0.14 -6.75
CA ILE A 69 -5.86 0.70 -7.92
C ILE A 69 -7.28 1.22 -7.96
N ASP A 70 -8.23 0.35 -7.70
CA ASP A 70 -9.63 0.74 -7.68
C ASP A 70 -9.89 1.81 -6.61
N THR A 71 -9.35 1.60 -5.42
CA THR A 71 -9.53 2.53 -4.32
C THR A 71 -8.90 3.88 -4.64
N LEU A 72 -7.68 3.86 -5.20
CA LEU A 72 -6.99 5.09 -5.54
C LEU A 72 -7.81 5.90 -6.54
N LYS A 73 -8.30 5.27 -7.58
CA LYS A 73 -9.06 5.96 -8.59
C LYS A 73 -10.36 6.54 -8.05
N ARG A 74 -11.03 5.77 -7.17
CA ARG A 74 -12.26 6.27 -6.58
C ARG A 74 -12.02 7.46 -5.67
N TRP A 75 -10.96 7.40 -4.89
CA TRP A 75 -10.67 8.50 -3.97
C TRP A 75 -10.21 9.74 -4.71
N GLU A 76 -9.53 9.57 -5.83
CA GLU A 76 -9.13 10.71 -6.64
C GLU A 76 -10.32 11.44 -7.25
N VAL A 77 -11.32 10.67 -7.63
CA VAL A 77 -12.51 11.27 -8.22
C VAL A 77 -13.34 12.03 -7.19
N GLN A 78 -13.31 11.58 -5.95
CA GLN A 78 -14.09 12.20 -4.90
C GLN A 78 -13.55 13.55 -4.45
N LYS A 79 -12.37 13.90 -4.87
CA LYS A 79 -11.83 15.21 -4.56
C LYS A 79 -12.35 16.24 -5.51
#